data_a4ad060b6ab5189c6be925151403b0da
#
_entry.id   a4ad060b6ab5189c6be925151403b0da
#
_cell.length_a   1.000
_cell.length_b   1.000
_cell.length_c   1.000
_cell.angle_alpha   90.00
_cell.angle_beta   90.00
_cell.angle_gamma   90.00
#
_symmetry.space_group_name_H-M   'P 1'
#
loop_
_entity.id
_entity.type
_entity.pdbx_description
1 polymer ?
#
loop_
_entity_poly.entity_id
_entity_poly.type
_entity_poly.pdbx_seq_one_letter_code
_entity_poly.pdbx_strand_id
1 'polypeptide(L)'
;MSTLLHVDSSVRAVNNPNPDHDSISKSIALRFVDTWRQNRPEDEYIYRDVGVNPPDFITQDWIGAVFTPEEKRTPAQKERLALSDELIAEVAAADVILISSPMYNYGMPAQLKAWFDQIV
;
A
#
# COMPACT_ATOMS: atom_id res chain seq x y z
N MET A 1 9.66 18.90 8.06
CA MET A 1 9.47 17.44 8.22
C MET A 1 8.53 16.93 7.15
N SER A 2 8.90 15.87 6.49
CA SER A 2 8.09 15.25 5.43
C SER A 2 7.70 13.82 5.83
N THR A 3 6.77 13.25 5.10
CA THR A 3 6.31 11.88 5.30
C THR A 3 6.55 11.08 4.02
N LEU A 4 7.24 9.95 4.15
CA LEU A 4 7.42 8.98 3.08
C LEU A 4 6.46 7.82 3.28
N LEU A 5 5.60 7.57 2.31
CA LEU A 5 4.80 6.35 2.24
C LEU A 5 5.50 5.37 1.30
N HIS A 6 5.83 4.20 1.82
CA HIS A 6 6.48 3.13 1.05
C HIS A 6 5.51 1.96 0.91
N VAL A 7 5.14 1.65 -0.33
CA VAL A 7 4.22 0.55 -0.67
C VAL A 7 4.99 -0.52 -1.44
N ASP A 8 5.17 -1.68 -0.83
CA ASP A 8 5.72 -2.86 -1.47
C ASP A 8 4.61 -3.77 -1.97
N SER A 9 4.81 -4.43 -3.11
CA SER A 9 3.77 -5.27 -3.70
C SER A 9 4.23 -6.67 -4.12
N SER A 10 5.52 -6.99 -4.00
CA SER A 10 6.01 -8.35 -4.23
C SER A 10 5.46 -9.31 -3.18
N VAL A 11 5.09 -10.52 -3.61
CA VAL A 11 4.67 -11.59 -2.68
C VAL A 11 5.85 -12.22 -1.95
N ARG A 12 7.08 -11.95 -2.37
CA ARG A 12 8.29 -12.48 -1.74
C ARG A 12 8.77 -11.55 -0.62
N ALA A 13 9.34 -12.15 0.42
CA ALA A 13 10.08 -11.41 1.45
C ALA A 13 11.51 -11.07 0.98
N VAL A 14 12.25 -10.34 1.82
CA VAL A 14 13.65 -9.97 1.56
C VAL A 14 14.64 -10.71 2.46
N ASN A 15 14.15 -11.58 3.34
CA ASN A 15 14.99 -12.32 4.30
C ASN A 15 14.67 -13.81 4.27
N ASN A 16 14.55 -14.38 3.06
CA ASN A 16 14.31 -15.81 2.90
C ASN A 16 15.55 -16.61 3.30
N PRO A 17 15.38 -17.88 3.74
CA PRO A 17 16.52 -18.76 4.02
C PRO A 17 17.45 -18.91 2.82
N ASN A 18 16.90 -18.94 1.60
CA ASN A 18 17.68 -18.89 0.36
C ASN A 18 17.59 -17.47 -0.22
N PRO A 19 18.71 -16.70 -0.24
CA PRO A 19 18.70 -15.33 -0.77
C PRO A 19 18.26 -15.22 -2.23
N ASP A 20 18.39 -16.28 -3.03
CA ASP A 20 17.92 -16.30 -4.42
C ASP A 20 16.40 -16.15 -4.53
N HIS A 21 15.68 -16.39 -3.44
CA HIS A 21 14.23 -16.24 -3.36
C HIS A 21 13.78 -14.86 -2.88
N ASP A 22 14.72 -13.98 -2.53
CA ASP A 22 14.39 -12.64 -2.05
C ASP A 22 13.76 -11.79 -3.14
N SER A 23 12.86 -10.90 -2.73
CA SER A 23 12.26 -9.93 -3.63
C SER A 23 13.30 -8.92 -4.11
N ILE A 24 13.47 -8.84 -5.42
CA ILE A 24 14.37 -7.84 -6.04
C ILE A 24 13.78 -6.44 -5.88
N SER A 25 12.50 -6.27 -6.15
CA SER A 25 11.85 -4.96 -6.05
C SER A 25 11.87 -4.41 -4.63
N LYS A 26 11.61 -5.25 -3.63
CA LYS A 26 11.70 -4.84 -2.22
C LYS A 26 13.13 -4.48 -1.83
N SER A 27 14.12 -5.22 -2.31
CA SER A 27 15.53 -4.95 -2.02
C SER A 27 15.97 -3.60 -2.60
N ILE A 28 15.52 -3.26 -3.80
CA ILE A 28 15.81 -1.96 -4.42
C ILE A 28 15.14 -0.84 -3.62
N ALA A 29 13.88 -1.02 -3.23
CA ALA A 29 13.15 -0.03 -2.44
C ALA A 29 13.82 0.23 -1.09
N LEU A 30 14.35 -0.81 -0.44
CA LEU A 30 15.07 -0.65 0.82
C LEU A 30 16.29 0.27 0.69
N ARG A 31 17.01 0.22 -0.42
CA ARG A 31 18.13 1.13 -0.67
C ARG A 31 17.68 2.59 -0.69
N PHE A 32 16.55 2.86 -1.34
CA PHE A 32 15.96 4.20 -1.34
C PHE A 32 15.58 4.62 0.08
N VAL A 33 14.89 3.75 0.81
CA VAL A 33 14.45 4.03 2.18
C VAL A 33 15.64 4.30 3.10
N ASP A 34 16.68 3.48 3.02
CA ASP A 34 17.88 3.66 3.86
C ASP A 34 18.54 5.01 3.58
N THR A 35 18.68 5.40 2.32
CA THR A 35 19.23 6.69 1.93
C THR A 35 18.34 7.84 2.41
N TRP A 36 17.04 7.70 2.25
CA TRP A 36 16.07 8.70 2.74
C TRP A 36 16.21 8.92 4.24
N ARG A 37 16.24 7.83 5.01
CA ARG A 37 16.31 7.90 6.47
C ARG A 37 17.63 8.43 6.98
N GLN A 38 18.74 8.15 6.29
CA GLN A 38 20.06 8.69 6.62
C GLN A 38 20.11 10.21 6.43
N ASN A 39 19.49 10.72 5.36
CA ASN A 39 19.49 12.13 5.03
C ASN A 39 18.38 12.92 5.72
N ARG A 40 17.33 12.24 6.15
CA ARG A 40 16.12 12.84 6.73
C ARG A 40 15.65 12.05 7.96
N PRO A 41 16.45 12.00 9.03
CA PRO A 41 16.14 11.15 10.19
C PRO A 41 14.91 11.60 10.97
N GLU A 42 14.44 12.84 10.77
CA GLU A 42 13.27 13.40 11.46
C GLU A 42 11.97 13.19 10.69
N ASP A 43 12.05 12.71 9.43
CA ASP A 43 10.87 12.49 8.61
C ASP A 43 10.11 11.25 9.09
N GLU A 44 8.79 11.27 8.91
CA GLU A 44 7.96 10.12 9.19
C GLU A 44 8.05 9.11 8.05
N TYR A 45 7.96 7.83 8.40
CA TYR A 45 7.99 6.73 7.46
C TYR A 45 6.80 5.81 7.72
N ILE A 46 5.97 5.64 6.68
CA ILE A 46 4.82 4.73 6.71
C ILE A 46 5.12 3.59 5.75
N TYR A 47 5.01 2.36 6.23
CA TYR A 47 5.25 1.16 5.43
C TYR A 47 3.98 0.36 5.24
N ARG A 48 3.68 0.02 3.99
CA ARG A 48 2.52 -0.79 3.61
C ARG A 48 2.98 -1.89 2.66
N ASP A 49 2.92 -3.15 3.10
CA ASP A 49 3.27 -4.31 2.28
C ASP A 49 1.98 -4.98 1.81
N VAL A 50 1.54 -4.63 0.60
CA VAL A 50 0.33 -5.20 0.02
C VAL A 50 0.58 -6.57 -0.62
N GLY A 51 1.84 -6.93 -0.85
CA GLY A 51 2.18 -8.26 -1.38
C GLY A 51 1.96 -9.37 -0.38
N VAL A 52 2.33 -9.14 0.87
CA VAL A 52 2.19 -10.11 1.97
C VAL A 52 0.85 -9.93 2.70
N ASN A 53 0.38 -8.70 2.81
CA ASN A 53 -0.92 -8.37 3.42
C ASN A 53 -1.80 -7.69 2.37
N PRO A 54 -2.39 -8.47 1.43
CA PRO A 54 -3.15 -7.90 0.33
C PRO A 54 -4.41 -7.21 0.82
N PRO A 55 -4.74 -6.02 0.26
CA PRO A 55 -6.02 -5.39 0.53
C PRO A 55 -7.16 -6.25 0.00
N ASP A 56 -8.33 -6.10 0.62
CA ASP A 56 -9.55 -6.74 0.10
C ASP A 56 -9.86 -6.19 -1.29
N PHE A 57 -10.45 -7.03 -2.13
CA PHE A 57 -10.99 -6.58 -3.41
C PHE A 57 -12.25 -5.74 -3.18
N ILE A 58 -12.49 -4.78 -4.06
CA ILE A 58 -13.75 -4.05 -4.03
C ILE A 58 -14.89 -5.01 -4.39
N THR A 59 -16.05 -4.77 -3.78
CA THR A 59 -17.25 -5.60 -3.92
C THR A 59 -18.44 -4.72 -4.23
N GLN A 60 -19.58 -5.33 -4.53
CA GLN A 60 -20.83 -4.58 -4.72
C GLN A 60 -21.17 -3.76 -3.47
N ASP A 61 -20.97 -4.33 -2.29
CA ASP A 61 -21.23 -3.63 -1.02
C ASP A 61 -20.30 -2.42 -0.85
N TRP A 62 -19.02 -2.58 -1.23
CA TRP A 62 -18.06 -1.48 -1.19
C TRP A 62 -18.49 -0.35 -2.12
N ILE A 63 -18.90 -0.68 -3.36
CA ILE A 63 -19.37 0.30 -4.33
C ILE A 63 -20.62 1.02 -3.79
N GLY A 64 -21.56 0.28 -3.24
CA GLY A 64 -22.75 0.86 -2.63
C GLY A 64 -22.42 1.83 -1.50
N ALA A 65 -21.44 1.47 -0.67
CA ALA A 65 -21.02 2.32 0.44
C ALA A 65 -20.34 3.61 -0.05
N VAL A 66 -19.47 3.51 -1.05
CA VAL A 66 -18.76 4.67 -1.62
C VAL A 66 -19.74 5.68 -2.21
N PHE A 67 -20.76 5.22 -2.91
CA PHE A 67 -21.77 6.11 -3.52
C PHE A 67 -22.86 6.58 -2.56
N THR A 68 -22.85 6.09 -1.32
CA THR A 68 -23.75 6.61 -0.28
C THR A 68 -23.13 7.85 0.36
N PRO A 69 -23.86 8.98 0.46
CA PRO A 69 -23.36 10.15 1.17
C PRO A 69 -22.92 9.80 2.59
N GLU A 70 -21.81 10.40 3.03
CA GLU A 70 -21.18 10.04 4.30
C GLU A 70 -22.16 10.08 5.48
N GLU A 71 -22.99 11.12 5.55
CA GLU A 71 -23.95 11.31 6.62
C GLU A 71 -25.10 10.28 6.61
N LYS A 72 -25.26 9.55 5.51
CA LYS A 72 -26.30 8.52 5.36
C LYS A 72 -25.77 7.09 5.44
N ARG A 73 -24.45 6.93 5.60
CA ARG A 73 -23.85 5.59 5.67
C ARG A 73 -24.27 4.86 6.93
N THR A 74 -24.65 3.60 6.76
CA THR A 74 -24.94 2.70 7.88
C THR A 74 -23.63 2.30 8.56
N PRO A 75 -23.68 1.77 9.82
CA PRO A 75 -22.46 1.22 10.46
C PRO A 75 -21.79 0.14 9.61
N ALA A 76 -22.55 -0.73 8.94
CA ALA A 76 -22.01 -1.78 8.07
C ALA A 76 -21.25 -1.16 6.87
N GLN A 77 -21.76 -0.08 6.28
CA GLN A 77 -21.11 0.62 5.19
C GLN A 77 -19.82 1.30 5.64
N LYS A 78 -19.82 1.91 6.83
CA LYS A 78 -18.61 2.51 7.41
C LYS A 78 -17.53 1.46 7.65
N GLU A 79 -17.92 0.29 8.15
CA GLU A 79 -17.00 -0.82 8.34
C GLU A 79 -16.42 -1.31 7.01
N ARG A 80 -17.25 -1.40 5.97
CA ARG A 80 -16.80 -1.80 4.63
C ARG A 80 -15.76 -0.83 4.06
N LEU A 81 -15.87 0.45 4.36
CA LEU A 81 -14.95 1.48 3.88
C LEU A 81 -13.76 1.74 4.80
N ALA A 82 -13.68 1.06 5.95
CA ALA A 82 -12.64 1.34 6.95
C ALA A 82 -11.23 1.17 6.38
N LEU A 83 -10.97 0.11 5.60
CA LEU A 83 -9.67 -0.10 4.96
C LEU A 83 -9.36 1.00 3.96
N SER A 84 -10.32 1.37 3.12
CA SER A 84 -10.14 2.48 2.16
C SER A 84 -9.80 3.78 2.88
N ASP A 85 -10.49 4.09 3.96
CA ASP A 85 -10.24 5.30 4.75
C ASP A 85 -8.82 5.29 5.33
N GLU A 86 -8.34 4.16 5.84
CA GLU A 86 -6.98 4.01 6.35
C GLU A 86 -5.95 4.22 5.24
N LEU A 87 -6.13 3.57 4.10
CA LEU A 87 -5.21 3.68 2.96
C LEU A 87 -5.19 5.09 2.38
N ILE A 88 -6.36 5.72 2.26
CA ILE A 88 -6.47 7.11 1.79
C ILE A 88 -5.77 8.06 2.76
N ALA A 89 -5.92 7.86 4.06
CA ALA A 89 -5.25 8.69 5.07
C ALA A 89 -3.72 8.61 4.94
N GLU A 90 -3.17 7.42 4.66
CA GLU A 90 -1.74 7.25 4.42
C GLU A 90 -1.28 8.03 3.18
N VAL A 91 -2.03 7.95 2.09
CA VAL A 91 -1.71 8.69 0.87
C VAL A 91 -1.82 10.21 1.10
N ALA A 92 -2.85 10.64 1.80
CA ALA A 92 -3.06 12.06 2.09
C ALA A 92 -1.97 12.65 2.98
N ALA A 93 -1.42 11.86 3.90
CA ALA A 93 -0.33 12.28 4.77
C ALA A 93 1.03 12.32 4.07
N ALA A 94 1.18 11.62 2.94
CA ALA A 94 2.47 11.46 2.28
C ALA A 94 2.86 12.69 1.47
N ASP A 95 4.11 13.09 1.60
CA ASP A 95 4.74 14.05 0.70
C ASP A 95 5.41 13.34 -0.48
N VAL A 96 5.91 12.14 -0.25
CA VAL A 96 6.51 11.28 -1.25
C VAL A 96 5.94 9.88 -1.11
N ILE A 97 5.62 9.26 -2.24
CA ILE A 97 5.14 7.88 -2.29
C ILE A 97 6.14 7.06 -3.09
N LEU A 98 6.70 6.05 -2.45
CA LEU A 98 7.58 5.06 -3.08
C LEU A 98 6.81 3.78 -3.27
N ILE A 99 6.63 3.36 -4.53
CA ILE A 99 5.95 2.11 -4.86
C ILE A 99 6.96 1.17 -5.49
N SER A 100 7.13 -0.01 -4.91
CA SER A 100 7.92 -1.07 -5.53
C SER A 100 6.98 -2.12 -6.12
N SER A 101 7.25 -2.50 -7.38
CA SER A 101 6.39 -3.43 -8.10
C SER A 101 7.22 -4.40 -8.93
N PRO A 102 7.11 -5.71 -8.67
CA PRO A 102 7.60 -6.69 -9.63
C PRO A 102 6.66 -6.73 -10.84
N MET A 103 7.11 -7.39 -11.90
CA MET A 103 6.25 -7.65 -13.06
C MET A 103 5.71 -9.07 -12.94
N TYR A 104 4.39 -9.22 -12.85
CA TYR A 104 3.71 -10.51 -12.87
C TYR A 104 2.82 -10.55 -14.11
N ASN A 105 3.13 -11.48 -15.03
CA ASN A 105 2.37 -11.64 -16.28
C ASN A 105 2.24 -10.31 -17.05
N TYR A 106 3.37 -9.60 -17.19
CA TYR A 106 3.47 -8.34 -17.95
C TYR A 106 2.73 -7.15 -17.31
N GLY A 107 2.40 -7.23 -16.05
CA GLY A 107 1.70 -6.15 -15.35
C GLY A 107 2.08 -6.06 -13.89
N MET A 108 1.38 -5.17 -13.18
CA MET A 108 1.53 -5.06 -11.75
C MET A 108 0.89 -6.26 -11.04
N PRO A 109 1.36 -6.61 -9.83
CA PRO A 109 0.68 -7.63 -9.04
C PRO A 109 -0.79 -7.27 -8.77
N ALA A 110 -1.65 -8.28 -8.68
CA ALA A 110 -3.06 -8.08 -8.36
C ALA A 110 -3.26 -7.33 -7.04
N GLN A 111 -2.39 -7.57 -6.06
CA GLN A 111 -2.41 -6.91 -4.77
C GLN A 111 -2.21 -5.41 -4.88
N LEU A 112 -1.33 -4.96 -5.79
CA LEU A 112 -1.13 -3.53 -6.02
C LEU A 112 -2.35 -2.91 -6.70
N LYS A 113 -2.95 -3.61 -7.65
CA LYS A 113 -4.20 -3.15 -8.29
C LYS A 113 -5.32 -3.03 -7.25
N ALA A 114 -5.41 -4.00 -6.32
CA ALA A 114 -6.38 -3.94 -5.23
C ALA A 114 -6.16 -2.71 -4.34
N TRP A 115 -4.90 -2.34 -4.09
CA TRP A 115 -4.56 -1.12 -3.36
C TRP A 115 -5.09 0.13 -4.09
N PHE A 116 -4.82 0.23 -5.39
CA PHE A 116 -5.35 1.33 -6.21
C PHE A 116 -6.87 1.37 -6.18
N ASP A 117 -7.52 0.23 -6.31
CA ASP A 117 -8.99 0.17 -6.33
C ASP A 117 -9.60 0.65 -5.01
N GLN A 118 -8.91 0.46 -3.88
CA GLN A 118 -9.39 0.90 -2.58
C GLN A 118 -9.28 2.42 -2.39
N ILE A 119 -8.35 3.08 -3.06
CA ILE A 119 -8.05 4.51 -2.80
C ILE A 119 -8.55 5.46 -3.88
N VAL A 120 -8.91 4.95 -5.05
CA VAL A 120 -9.32 5.81 -6.19
C VAL A 120 -10.84 5.94 -6.32
#